data_08a1071eedc352d098380a20fcbdd242
#
_entry.id   08a1071eedc352d098380a20fcbdd242
#
_cell.length_a   1.000
_cell.length_b   1.000
_cell.length_c   1.000
_cell.angle_alpha   90.00
_cell.angle_beta   90.00
_cell.angle_gamma   90.00
#
_symmetry.space_group_name_H-M   'P 1'
#
loop_
_entity.id
_entity.type
_entity.pdbx_description
1 polymer ?
#
loop_
_entity_poly.entity_id
_entity_poly.type
_entity_poly.pdbx_seq_one_letter_code
_entity_poly.pdbx_strand_id
1 'polypeptide(L)'
;DTEHRELKAFQTGLYKLVPSVFHIPYVHVELDQAHDQYWAFVEDVRPEMESLGMHAVLPDETIRVILSHLAAFHAAFWERHDILRQPWLMRLEQPVDYFYRCVVDVLDGMKTPAESSTYIVGKWPWFAEGVVNLMDSLAPKTRRAIEGLYRQPERLLEKIRHLPRTLCHYDFDNRNLGLRETPEGAKTVVIDWEIVGEGLSSADVGRFLAYQQPSNVEALVGYYLDELERNLGRPIDREAWLYGSELVTIALWQIVGVLFGVMVSAPSAPVPDDQRDAMKERVYSDIAHVESLVRKHGLA
;
A
#
# COMPACT_ATOMS: atom_id res chain seq x y z
N ASP A 1 3.95 13.55 5.06
CA ASP A 1 3.08 13.96 3.94
C ASP A 1 3.51 15.30 3.35
N THR A 2 4.39 15.27 2.34
CA THR A 2 4.90 16.48 1.65
C THR A 2 3.84 17.16 0.79
N GLU A 3 2.79 16.44 0.43
CA GLU A 3 1.71 16.95 -0.40
C GLU A 3 0.52 17.44 0.43
N HIS A 4 0.59 17.30 1.75
CA HIS A 4 -0.51 17.62 2.68
C HIS A 4 -1.85 16.99 2.25
N ARG A 5 -1.83 15.68 1.91
CA ARG A 5 -2.99 14.98 1.33
C ARG A 5 -4.18 14.91 2.27
N GLU A 6 -3.95 14.70 3.56
CA GLU A 6 -5.02 14.73 4.57
C GLU A 6 -5.70 16.10 4.64
N LEU A 7 -4.90 17.19 4.63
CA LEU A 7 -5.44 18.54 4.56
C LEU A 7 -6.27 18.77 3.28
N LYS A 8 -5.73 18.35 2.13
CA LYS A 8 -6.42 18.49 0.83
C LYS A 8 -7.68 17.64 0.77
N ALA A 9 -7.65 16.40 1.29
CA ALA A 9 -8.83 15.54 1.37
C ALA A 9 -9.95 16.18 2.22
N PHE A 10 -9.61 16.80 3.34
CA PHE A 10 -10.55 17.54 4.17
C PHE A 10 -11.09 18.78 3.45
N GLN A 11 -10.21 19.63 2.91
CA GLN A 11 -10.58 20.91 2.27
C GLN A 11 -11.40 20.73 0.99
N THR A 12 -11.08 19.72 0.19
CA THR A 12 -11.83 19.41 -1.04
C THR A 12 -13.15 18.68 -0.78
N GLY A 13 -13.39 18.26 0.47
CA GLY A 13 -14.59 17.51 0.84
C GLY A 13 -14.55 16.06 0.40
N LEU A 14 -13.39 15.48 0.10
CA LEU A 14 -13.25 14.06 -0.27
C LEU A 14 -13.86 13.16 0.79
N TYR A 15 -13.61 13.44 2.07
CA TYR A 15 -14.16 12.65 3.19
C TYR A 15 -15.69 12.57 3.22
N LYS A 16 -16.39 13.58 2.66
CA LYS A 16 -17.85 13.59 2.56
C LYS A 16 -18.40 12.69 1.46
N LEU A 17 -17.53 12.24 0.56
CA LEU A 17 -17.87 11.33 -0.54
C LEU A 17 -17.61 9.86 -0.16
N VAL A 18 -16.88 9.63 0.93
CA VAL A 18 -16.65 8.27 1.45
C VAL A 18 -17.97 7.69 1.96
N PRO A 19 -18.30 6.42 1.63
CA PRO A 19 -19.55 5.79 2.06
C PRO A 19 -19.72 5.79 3.58
N SER A 20 -20.96 5.91 4.04
CA SER A 20 -21.31 6.02 5.47
C SER A 20 -20.98 4.79 6.32
N VAL A 21 -20.61 3.67 5.70
CA VAL A 21 -20.05 2.49 6.37
C VAL A 21 -18.64 2.72 6.91
N PHE A 22 -17.99 3.81 6.47
CA PHE A 22 -16.77 4.31 7.08
C PHE A 22 -17.05 5.43 8.06
N HIS A 23 -16.25 5.49 9.10
CA HIS A 23 -16.15 6.64 10.00
C HIS A 23 -14.80 7.29 9.82
N ILE A 24 -14.80 8.53 9.32
CA ILE A 24 -13.60 9.35 9.12
C ILE A 24 -13.54 10.35 10.28
N PRO A 25 -12.64 10.19 11.25
CA PRO A 25 -12.70 10.92 12.52
C PRO A 25 -12.11 12.34 12.48
N TYR A 26 -11.81 12.90 11.31
CA TYR A 26 -11.25 14.24 11.18
C TYR A 26 -12.33 15.30 11.41
N VAL A 27 -12.19 16.05 12.50
CA VAL A 27 -13.11 17.12 12.90
C VAL A 27 -12.74 18.43 12.22
N HIS A 28 -11.44 18.73 12.17
CA HIS A 28 -10.89 19.95 11.56
C HIS A 28 -9.45 19.72 11.11
N VAL A 29 -9.07 20.34 10.01
CA VAL A 29 -7.69 20.35 9.53
C VAL A 29 -7.34 21.76 9.05
N GLU A 30 -6.20 22.30 9.50
CA GLU A 30 -5.74 23.63 9.13
C GLU A 30 -4.24 23.65 8.81
N LEU A 31 -3.85 24.54 7.90
CA LEU A 31 -2.46 24.72 7.49
C LEU A 31 -1.78 25.81 8.33
N ASP A 32 -0.69 25.50 8.98
CA ASP A 32 0.27 26.45 9.52
C ASP A 32 1.25 26.88 8.42
N GLN A 33 0.92 27.96 7.73
CA GLN A 33 1.74 28.47 6.63
C GLN A 33 3.15 28.92 7.06
N ALA A 34 3.31 29.30 8.33
CA ALA A 34 4.60 29.79 8.82
C ALA A 34 5.65 28.67 8.94
N HIS A 35 5.20 27.45 9.19
CA HIS A 35 6.07 26.31 9.41
C HIS A 35 5.91 25.23 8.30
N ASP A 36 5.08 25.48 7.30
CA ASP A 36 4.72 24.50 6.26
C ASP A 36 4.27 23.16 6.86
N GLN A 37 3.40 23.25 7.87
CA GLN A 37 2.83 22.13 8.60
C GLN A 37 1.31 22.24 8.62
N TYR A 38 0.62 21.13 8.84
CA TYR A 38 -0.82 21.17 9.10
C TYR A 38 -1.15 20.53 10.45
N TRP A 39 -2.24 21.01 11.04
CA TRP A 39 -2.79 20.48 12.27
C TRP A 39 -4.08 19.74 11.95
N ALA A 40 -4.14 18.47 12.31
CA ALA A 40 -5.34 17.68 12.20
C ALA A 40 -5.94 17.45 13.60
N PHE A 41 -7.19 17.86 13.77
CA PHE A 41 -7.98 17.61 14.98
C PHE A 41 -8.85 16.40 14.72
N VAL A 42 -8.58 15.32 15.43
CA VAL A 42 -9.17 14.01 15.22
C VAL A 42 -9.96 13.62 16.46
N GLU A 43 -11.15 13.04 16.29
CA GLU A 43 -11.89 12.39 17.37
C GLU A 43 -11.02 11.31 18.02
N ASP A 44 -11.13 11.12 19.35
CA ASP A 44 -10.45 10.02 20.03
C ASP A 44 -11.09 8.68 19.66
N VAL A 45 -10.46 7.98 18.72
CA VAL A 45 -10.90 6.67 18.23
C VAL A 45 -10.04 5.51 18.77
N ARG A 46 -9.26 5.76 19.84
CA ARG A 46 -8.45 4.69 20.47
C ARG A 46 -9.27 3.45 20.86
N PRO A 47 -10.47 3.57 21.44
CA PRO A 47 -11.25 2.38 21.80
C PRO A 47 -11.57 1.48 20.62
N GLU A 48 -11.90 2.06 19.46
CA GLU A 48 -12.18 1.34 18.22
C GLU A 48 -10.93 0.69 17.62
N MET A 49 -9.80 1.41 17.66
CA MET A 49 -8.51 0.91 17.19
C MET A 49 -7.99 -0.23 18.09
N GLU A 50 -8.08 -0.07 19.41
CA GLU A 50 -7.68 -1.08 20.37
C GLU A 50 -8.55 -2.34 20.28
N SER A 51 -9.83 -2.21 19.90
CA SER A 51 -10.74 -3.35 19.75
C SER A 51 -10.33 -4.29 18.61
N LEU A 52 -9.74 -3.78 17.54
CA LEU A 52 -9.16 -4.60 16.47
C LEU A 52 -7.80 -5.18 16.87
N GLY A 53 -7.02 -4.42 17.65
CA GLY A 53 -5.65 -4.78 18.03
C GLY A 53 -4.65 -4.67 16.88
N MET A 54 -3.62 -3.87 17.08
CA MET A 54 -2.63 -3.55 16.03
C MET A 54 -1.99 -4.78 15.36
N HIS A 55 -1.82 -5.87 16.11
CA HIS A 55 -1.18 -7.09 15.62
C HIS A 55 -2.08 -8.33 15.70
N ALA A 56 -3.37 -8.14 15.92
CA ALA A 56 -4.30 -9.24 16.03
C ALA A 56 -4.62 -9.83 14.65
N VAL A 57 -4.71 -11.15 14.60
CA VAL A 57 -5.36 -11.86 13.48
C VAL A 57 -6.86 -11.84 13.74
N LEU A 58 -7.61 -11.23 12.84
CA LEU A 58 -9.04 -11.02 13.00
C LEU A 58 -9.83 -12.30 12.65
N PRO A 59 -10.99 -12.53 13.29
CA PRO A 59 -11.92 -13.55 12.84
C PRO A 59 -12.41 -13.31 11.41
N ASP A 60 -12.67 -14.39 10.66
CA ASP A 60 -13.15 -14.30 9.27
C ASP A 60 -14.39 -13.42 9.11
N GLU A 61 -15.31 -13.42 10.09
CA GLU A 61 -16.49 -12.58 10.09
C GLU A 61 -16.11 -11.09 10.11
N THR A 62 -15.18 -10.71 10.97
CA THR A 62 -14.65 -9.33 11.06
C THR A 62 -13.94 -8.93 9.77
N ILE A 63 -13.12 -9.83 9.21
CA ILE A 63 -12.47 -9.60 7.91
C ILE A 63 -13.51 -9.35 6.81
N ARG A 64 -14.59 -10.14 6.76
CA ARG A 64 -15.68 -9.95 5.79
C ARG A 64 -16.39 -8.61 5.95
N VAL A 65 -16.68 -8.18 7.18
CA VAL A 65 -17.27 -6.85 7.43
C VAL A 65 -16.38 -5.76 6.85
N ILE A 66 -15.07 -5.78 7.17
CA ILE A 66 -14.12 -4.78 6.67
C ILE A 66 -14.00 -4.84 5.14
N LEU A 67 -13.94 -6.04 4.54
CA LEU A 67 -13.89 -6.20 3.09
C LEU A 67 -15.16 -5.71 2.39
N SER A 68 -16.35 -5.89 3.00
CA SER A 68 -17.60 -5.37 2.43
C SER A 68 -17.64 -3.85 2.44
N HIS A 69 -17.15 -3.22 3.51
CA HIS A 69 -17.00 -1.77 3.59
C HIS A 69 -15.97 -1.27 2.56
N LEU A 70 -14.83 -1.94 2.45
CA LEU A 70 -13.80 -1.61 1.47
C LEU A 70 -14.32 -1.74 0.03
N ALA A 71 -15.15 -2.75 -0.26
CA ALA A 71 -15.82 -2.89 -1.56
C ALA A 71 -16.77 -1.71 -1.84
N ALA A 72 -17.53 -1.27 -0.85
CA ALA A 72 -18.40 -0.09 -0.98
C ALA A 72 -17.57 1.19 -1.22
N PHE A 73 -16.43 1.34 -0.54
CA PHE A 73 -15.50 2.45 -0.75
C PHE A 73 -14.96 2.44 -2.17
N HIS A 74 -14.40 1.34 -2.63
CA HIS A 74 -13.87 1.23 -3.98
C HIS A 74 -14.93 1.44 -5.06
N ALA A 75 -16.15 0.93 -4.86
CA ALA A 75 -17.26 1.12 -5.79
C ALA A 75 -17.67 2.60 -5.92
N ALA A 76 -17.67 3.35 -4.80
CA ALA A 76 -18.04 4.78 -4.80
C ALA A 76 -17.10 5.64 -5.65
N PHE A 77 -15.85 5.21 -5.82
CA PHE A 77 -14.81 5.93 -6.57
C PHE A 77 -14.37 5.20 -7.85
N TRP A 78 -15.01 4.09 -8.21
CA TRP A 78 -14.65 3.28 -9.36
C TRP A 78 -14.73 4.08 -10.67
N GLU A 79 -13.57 4.27 -11.33
CA GLU A 79 -13.44 5.05 -12.58
C GLU A 79 -13.96 6.48 -12.49
N ARG A 80 -14.08 7.06 -11.29
CA ARG A 80 -14.47 8.45 -11.04
C ARG A 80 -13.34 9.41 -11.43
N HIS A 81 -13.12 9.56 -12.74
CA HIS A 81 -12.04 10.41 -13.27
C HIS A 81 -12.11 11.88 -12.82
N ASP A 82 -13.30 12.37 -12.48
CA ASP A 82 -13.52 13.71 -11.90
C ASP A 82 -12.83 13.87 -10.53
N ILE A 83 -12.72 12.78 -9.77
CA ILE A 83 -12.05 12.74 -8.47
C ILE A 83 -10.60 12.26 -8.63
N LEU A 84 -10.40 11.12 -9.32
CA LEU A 84 -9.11 10.44 -9.40
C LEU A 84 -8.01 11.25 -10.10
N ARG A 85 -8.38 12.25 -10.92
CA ARG A 85 -7.43 13.15 -11.59
C ARG A 85 -6.98 14.34 -10.76
N GLN A 86 -7.39 14.45 -9.51
CA GLN A 86 -6.92 15.51 -8.62
C GLN A 86 -5.39 15.45 -8.50
N PRO A 87 -4.66 16.57 -8.72
CA PRO A 87 -3.20 16.55 -8.85
C PRO A 87 -2.48 16.20 -7.53
N TRP A 88 -3.16 16.34 -6.41
CA TRP A 88 -2.61 16.05 -5.09
C TRP A 88 -2.77 14.59 -4.66
N LEU A 89 -3.64 13.81 -5.31
CA LEU A 89 -3.75 12.38 -5.04
C LEU A 89 -2.46 11.67 -5.45
N MET A 90 -2.03 10.72 -4.63
CA MET A 90 -0.92 9.86 -4.99
C MET A 90 -1.30 9.03 -6.23
N ARG A 91 -0.37 8.81 -7.12
CA ARG A 91 -0.49 7.86 -8.24
C ARG A 91 0.44 6.71 -8.01
N LEU A 92 0.00 5.50 -8.28
CA LEU A 92 0.81 4.29 -8.08
C LEU A 92 2.16 4.36 -8.78
N GLU A 93 2.24 5.06 -9.90
CA GLU A 93 3.47 5.27 -10.66
C GLU A 93 4.53 6.06 -9.88
N GLN A 94 4.13 7.01 -9.05
CA GLN A 94 5.05 7.90 -8.31
C GLN A 94 5.95 7.14 -7.32
N PRO A 95 5.41 6.34 -6.36
CA PRO A 95 6.25 5.58 -5.45
C PRO A 95 7.06 4.50 -6.17
N VAL A 96 6.52 3.87 -7.23
CA VAL A 96 7.25 2.88 -8.03
C VAL A 96 8.48 3.53 -8.68
N ASP A 97 8.29 4.62 -9.42
CA ASP A 97 9.39 5.33 -10.08
C ASP A 97 10.44 5.80 -9.06
N TYR A 98 10.00 6.38 -7.96
CA TYR A 98 10.88 6.88 -6.91
C TYR A 98 11.75 5.77 -6.29
N PHE A 99 11.13 4.70 -5.80
CA PHE A 99 11.86 3.63 -5.11
C PHE A 99 12.77 2.84 -6.05
N TYR A 100 12.31 2.59 -7.28
CA TYR A 100 13.12 1.87 -8.26
C TYR A 100 14.37 2.66 -8.63
N ARG A 101 14.26 3.98 -8.80
CA ARG A 101 15.43 4.85 -9.02
C ARG A 101 16.39 4.81 -7.85
N CYS A 102 15.91 4.91 -6.62
CA CYS A 102 16.79 4.83 -5.44
C CYS A 102 17.59 3.54 -5.39
N VAL A 103 16.98 2.40 -5.72
CA VAL A 103 17.69 1.11 -5.78
C VAL A 103 18.71 1.10 -6.92
N VAL A 104 18.32 1.54 -8.11
CA VAL A 104 19.20 1.59 -9.29
C VAL A 104 20.42 2.50 -9.04
N ASP A 105 20.20 3.67 -8.45
CA ASP A 105 21.28 4.62 -8.10
C ASP A 105 22.33 3.97 -7.19
N VAL A 106 21.87 3.20 -6.18
CA VAL A 106 22.80 2.45 -5.31
C VAL A 106 23.54 1.36 -6.10
N LEU A 107 22.83 0.60 -6.95
CA LEU A 107 23.45 -0.47 -7.76
C LEU A 107 24.47 0.07 -8.77
N ASP A 108 24.29 1.30 -9.23
CA ASP A 108 25.22 2.00 -10.13
C ASP A 108 26.39 2.69 -9.38
N GLY A 109 26.51 2.44 -8.08
CA GLY A 109 27.67 2.82 -7.26
C GLY A 109 27.50 4.12 -6.48
N MET A 110 26.29 4.68 -6.39
CA MET A 110 26.05 5.82 -5.51
C MET A 110 26.07 5.37 -4.04
N LYS A 111 26.93 5.99 -3.25
CA LYS A 111 27.03 5.71 -1.80
C LYS A 111 25.89 6.31 -0.99
N THR A 112 25.27 7.33 -1.53
CA THR A 112 24.06 7.97 -0.98
C THR A 112 23.07 8.16 -2.13
N PRO A 113 21.80 7.89 -1.95
CA PRO A 113 20.79 8.21 -2.94
C PRO A 113 20.90 9.68 -3.33
N ALA A 114 20.74 9.99 -4.62
CA ALA A 114 20.89 11.34 -5.13
C ALA A 114 20.08 12.35 -4.28
N GLU A 115 20.58 13.59 -4.20
CA GLU A 115 19.92 14.67 -3.43
C GLU A 115 18.45 14.88 -3.82
N SER A 116 18.06 14.48 -5.02
CA SER A 116 16.66 14.44 -5.47
C SER A 116 15.81 13.36 -4.81
N SER A 117 16.43 12.38 -4.14
CA SER A 117 15.76 11.31 -3.39
C SER A 117 15.67 11.60 -1.88
N THR A 118 15.79 12.85 -1.48
CA THR A 118 15.99 13.30 -0.09
C THR A 118 14.90 12.91 0.88
N TYR A 119 13.74 12.46 0.43
CA TYR A 119 12.59 12.46 1.34
C TYR A 119 12.49 11.24 2.27
N ILE A 120 12.71 10.03 1.80
CA ILE A 120 12.64 8.83 2.67
C ILE A 120 14.00 8.16 2.79
N VAL A 121 14.63 7.88 1.67
CA VAL A 121 15.83 7.05 1.60
C VAL A 121 17.08 7.79 2.07
N GLY A 122 17.16 9.10 1.86
CA GLY A 122 18.27 9.93 2.34
C GLY A 122 18.37 10.06 3.86
N LYS A 123 17.27 9.75 4.58
CA LYS A 123 17.24 9.70 6.06
C LYS A 123 17.70 8.37 6.64
N TRP A 124 17.87 7.33 5.81
CA TRP A 124 18.27 6.01 6.26
C TRP A 124 19.73 5.69 5.85
N PRO A 125 20.70 5.92 6.73
CA PRO A 125 22.12 5.73 6.42
C PRO A 125 22.45 4.28 6.07
N TRP A 126 21.62 3.34 6.48
CA TRP A 126 21.74 1.90 6.22
C TRP A 126 21.16 1.45 4.86
N PHE A 127 20.47 2.33 4.11
CA PHE A 127 19.74 1.92 2.90
C PHE A 127 20.68 1.40 1.81
N ALA A 128 21.75 2.14 1.50
CA ALA A 128 22.68 1.72 0.44
C ALA A 128 23.40 0.42 0.78
N GLU A 129 23.84 0.26 2.03
CA GLU A 129 24.42 -0.99 2.54
C GLU A 129 23.45 -2.16 2.40
N GLY A 130 22.21 -1.95 2.82
CA GLY A 130 21.18 -2.97 2.77
C GLY A 130 20.81 -3.39 1.35
N VAL A 131 20.73 -2.45 0.39
CA VAL A 131 20.48 -2.77 -1.03
C VAL A 131 21.58 -3.66 -1.58
N VAL A 132 22.85 -3.30 -1.37
CA VAL A 132 23.99 -4.11 -1.84
C VAL A 132 23.94 -5.50 -1.22
N ASN A 133 23.83 -5.59 0.10
CA ASN A 133 23.82 -6.86 0.82
C ASN A 133 22.64 -7.75 0.41
N LEU A 134 21.44 -7.17 0.24
CA LEU A 134 20.26 -7.90 -0.22
C LEU A 134 20.53 -8.46 -1.63
N MET A 135 20.97 -7.64 -2.56
CA MET A 135 21.20 -8.06 -3.95
C MET A 135 22.31 -9.11 -4.07
N ASP A 136 23.40 -8.98 -3.28
CA ASP A 136 24.50 -9.94 -3.27
C ASP A 136 24.09 -11.29 -2.63
N SER A 137 23.11 -11.31 -1.76
CA SER A 137 22.56 -12.52 -1.16
C SER A 137 21.64 -13.32 -2.09
N LEU A 138 21.13 -12.71 -3.16
CA LEU A 138 20.21 -13.36 -4.10
C LEU A 138 20.96 -14.29 -5.07
N ALA A 139 20.30 -15.40 -5.42
CA ALA A 139 20.78 -16.24 -6.52
C ALA A 139 20.92 -15.41 -7.82
N PRO A 140 21.95 -15.64 -8.65
CA PRO A 140 22.22 -14.78 -9.82
C PRO A 140 21.03 -14.64 -10.80
N LYS A 141 20.18 -15.65 -10.89
CA LYS A 141 18.98 -15.62 -11.73
C LYS A 141 17.89 -14.69 -11.14
N THR A 142 17.67 -14.78 -9.83
CA THR A 142 16.72 -13.95 -9.08
C THR A 142 17.17 -12.49 -9.10
N ARG A 143 18.45 -12.25 -8.81
CA ARG A 143 19.05 -10.92 -8.88
C ARG A 143 18.80 -10.25 -10.24
N ARG A 144 19.12 -10.94 -11.36
CA ARG A 144 18.89 -10.38 -12.70
C ARG A 144 17.42 -10.04 -12.97
N ALA A 145 16.49 -10.88 -12.52
CA ALA A 145 15.07 -10.62 -12.73
C ALA A 145 14.61 -9.37 -11.96
N ILE A 146 15.02 -9.23 -10.71
CA ILE A 146 14.69 -8.09 -9.85
C ILE A 146 15.37 -6.81 -10.33
N GLU A 147 16.66 -6.85 -10.67
CA GLU A 147 17.36 -5.69 -11.25
C GLU A 147 16.74 -5.26 -12.59
N GLY A 148 16.33 -6.22 -13.43
CA GLY A 148 15.65 -5.93 -14.70
C GLY A 148 14.35 -5.14 -14.48
N LEU A 149 13.57 -5.52 -13.47
CA LEU A 149 12.35 -4.82 -13.10
C LEU A 149 12.64 -3.37 -12.63
N TYR A 150 13.65 -3.17 -11.77
CA TYR A 150 14.00 -1.83 -11.29
C TYR A 150 14.50 -0.92 -12.41
N ARG A 151 15.27 -1.45 -13.37
CA ARG A 151 15.79 -0.67 -14.48
C ARG A 151 14.79 -0.39 -15.58
N GLN A 152 13.65 -1.11 -15.61
CA GLN A 152 12.63 -0.99 -16.64
C GLN A 152 11.20 -0.96 -16.02
N PRO A 153 10.91 -0.04 -15.09
CA PRO A 153 9.62 0.03 -14.42
C PRO A 153 8.46 0.28 -15.41
N GLU A 154 8.74 0.93 -16.52
CA GLU A 154 7.75 1.28 -17.55
C GLU A 154 7.00 0.03 -18.07
N ARG A 155 7.69 -1.12 -18.16
CA ARG A 155 7.07 -2.37 -18.61
C ARG A 155 5.96 -2.85 -17.66
N LEU A 156 6.16 -2.67 -16.36
CA LEU A 156 5.15 -2.96 -15.34
C LEU A 156 4.05 -1.90 -15.35
N LEU A 157 4.42 -0.63 -15.35
CA LEU A 157 3.49 0.50 -15.29
C LEU A 157 2.58 0.55 -16.52
N GLU A 158 3.09 0.22 -17.70
CA GLU A 158 2.28 0.14 -18.92
C GLU A 158 1.18 -0.91 -18.81
N LYS A 159 1.49 -2.09 -18.25
CA LYS A 159 0.48 -3.15 -18.01
C LYS A 159 -0.60 -2.71 -17.01
N ILE A 160 -0.22 -1.98 -15.97
CA ILE A 160 -1.13 -1.47 -14.94
C ILE A 160 -2.01 -0.33 -15.46
N ARG A 161 -1.52 0.49 -16.38
CA ARG A 161 -2.17 1.72 -16.86
C ARG A 161 -3.57 1.53 -17.43
N HIS A 162 -3.82 0.37 -18.04
CA HIS A 162 -5.09 0.07 -18.72
C HIS A 162 -6.12 -0.63 -17.83
N LEU A 163 -5.79 -0.86 -16.56
CA LEU A 163 -6.70 -1.51 -15.62
C LEU A 163 -7.63 -0.50 -14.94
N PRO A 164 -8.84 -0.93 -14.53
CA PRO A 164 -9.78 -0.05 -13.85
C PRO A 164 -9.19 0.54 -12.57
N ARG A 165 -9.44 1.84 -12.35
CA ARG A 165 -8.90 2.61 -11.25
C ARG A 165 -9.99 3.00 -10.25
N THR A 166 -9.58 3.10 -9.00
CA THR A 166 -10.41 3.64 -7.92
C THR A 166 -9.55 4.47 -6.98
N LEU A 167 -10.17 5.06 -5.97
CA LEU A 167 -9.45 5.65 -4.85
C LEU A 167 -8.97 4.53 -3.92
N CYS A 168 -7.71 4.58 -3.51
CA CYS A 168 -7.08 3.65 -2.57
C CYS A 168 -6.53 4.42 -1.38
N HIS A 169 -6.61 3.79 -0.20
CA HIS A 169 -5.98 4.28 1.02
C HIS A 169 -4.46 4.01 1.03
N TYR A 170 -4.04 2.89 0.44
CA TYR A 170 -2.69 2.36 0.32
C TYR A 170 -2.02 1.90 1.62
N ASP A 171 -2.46 2.36 2.78
CA ASP A 171 -2.00 1.86 4.09
C ASP A 171 -3.16 1.26 4.91
N PHE A 172 -4.00 0.47 4.22
CA PHE A 172 -5.22 -0.12 4.77
C PHE A 172 -4.89 -1.39 5.56
N ASP A 173 -4.46 -1.24 6.80
CA ASP A 173 -4.18 -2.34 7.74
C ASP A 173 -4.57 -1.97 9.18
N ASN A 174 -4.50 -2.93 10.11
CA ASN A 174 -5.00 -2.76 11.49
C ASN A 174 -4.42 -1.57 12.24
N ARG A 175 -3.27 -1.03 11.84
CA ARG A 175 -2.69 0.16 12.49
C ARG A 175 -3.53 1.41 12.25
N ASN A 176 -4.24 1.42 11.14
CA ASN A 176 -5.03 2.55 10.65
C ASN A 176 -6.53 2.29 10.67
N LEU A 177 -6.95 1.12 11.20
CA LEU A 177 -8.34 0.68 11.20
C LEU A 177 -8.87 0.47 12.61
N GLY A 178 -10.17 0.74 12.78
CA GLY A 178 -10.96 0.41 13.96
C GLY A 178 -12.37 -0.06 13.56
N LEU A 179 -13.11 -0.62 14.51
CA LEU A 179 -14.52 -0.93 14.32
C LEU A 179 -15.35 -0.20 15.38
N ARG A 180 -16.42 0.46 14.93
CA ARG A 180 -17.41 1.13 15.77
C ARG A 180 -18.76 0.49 15.56
N GLU A 181 -19.30 -0.10 16.62
CA GLU A 181 -20.68 -0.58 16.61
C GLU A 181 -21.66 0.60 16.69
N THR A 182 -22.64 0.62 15.82
CA THR A 182 -23.72 1.61 15.82
C THR A 182 -25.09 0.89 15.69
N PRO A 183 -26.20 1.58 16.02
CA PRO A 183 -27.52 1.01 15.83
C PRO A 183 -27.83 0.57 14.39
N GLU A 184 -27.15 1.19 13.41
CA GLU A 184 -27.28 0.89 11.97
C GLU A 184 -26.35 -0.22 11.50
N GLY A 185 -25.49 -0.74 12.36
CA GLY A 185 -24.47 -1.76 12.08
C GLY A 185 -23.05 -1.25 12.33
N ALA A 186 -22.09 -2.14 12.14
CA ALA A 186 -20.69 -1.79 12.32
C ALA A 186 -20.21 -0.78 11.27
N LYS A 187 -19.31 0.14 11.66
CA LYS A 187 -18.58 1.04 10.75
C LYS A 187 -17.09 0.81 10.89
N THR A 188 -16.38 0.81 9.77
CA THR A 188 -14.91 0.82 9.79
C THR A 188 -14.41 2.24 10.03
N VAL A 189 -13.72 2.44 11.14
CA VAL A 189 -12.98 3.69 11.42
C VAL A 189 -11.69 3.65 10.64
N VAL A 190 -11.35 4.74 9.94
CA VAL A 190 -10.11 4.81 9.14
C VAL A 190 -9.40 6.13 9.39
N ILE A 191 -8.11 6.05 9.71
CA ILE A 191 -7.20 7.18 9.92
C ILE A 191 -6.01 7.09 8.96
N ASP A 192 -5.15 8.11 8.96
CA ASP A 192 -3.89 8.14 8.22
C ASP A 192 -4.07 8.08 6.70
N TRP A 193 -4.67 9.13 6.15
CA TRP A 193 -4.92 9.29 4.71
C TRP A 193 -3.76 9.96 3.96
N GLU A 194 -2.56 10.00 4.54
CA GLU A 194 -1.41 10.74 3.98
C GLU A 194 -0.92 10.23 2.62
N ILE A 195 -1.23 8.98 2.28
CA ILE A 195 -0.86 8.38 0.99
C ILE A 195 -2.08 8.02 0.13
N VAL A 196 -3.25 8.60 0.45
CA VAL A 196 -4.45 8.39 -0.36
C VAL A 196 -4.22 8.74 -1.83
N GLY A 197 -4.71 7.89 -2.73
CA GLY A 197 -4.41 8.08 -4.15
C GLY A 197 -5.22 7.25 -5.12
N GLU A 198 -4.96 7.49 -6.41
CA GLU A 198 -5.48 6.70 -7.51
C GLU A 198 -4.75 5.36 -7.61
N GLY A 199 -5.48 4.25 -7.68
CA GLY A 199 -4.88 2.94 -7.82
C GLY A 199 -5.82 1.83 -8.23
N LEU A 200 -5.32 0.61 -8.13
CA LEU A 200 -6.13 -0.60 -8.29
C LEU A 200 -6.65 -1.01 -6.92
N SER A 201 -7.93 -1.33 -6.82
CA SER A 201 -8.57 -1.73 -5.56
C SER A 201 -7.87 -2.92 -4.86
N SER A 202 -7.18 -3.75 -5.63
CA SER A 202 -6.36 -4.84 -5.11
C SER A 202 -5.17 -4.38 -4.24
N ALA A 203 -4.78 -3.10 -4.28
CA ALA A 203 -3.73 -2.57 -3.42
C ALA A 203 -4.15 -2.63 -1.94
N ASP A 204 -5.33 -2.10 -1.62
CA ASP A 204 -5.86 -2.10 -0.25
C ASP A 204 -6.28 -3.50 0.20
N VAL A 205 -6.95 -4.26 -0.68
CA VAL A 205 -7.33 -5.66 -0.39
C VAL A 205 -6.11 -6.52 -0.11
N GLY A 206 -5.09 -6.44 -0.95
CA GLY A 206 -3.84 -7.18 -0.79
C GLY A 206 -3.10 -6.78 0.47
N ARG A 207 -3.03 -5.47 0.78
CA ARG A 207 -2.43 -4.94 2.00
C ARG A 207 -3.11 -5.49 3.25
N PHE A 208 -4.44 -5.39 3.30
CA PHE A 208 -5.22 -5.86 4.42
C PHE A 208 -5.10 -7.37 4.63
N LEU A 209 -5.28 -8.17 3.58
CA LEU A 209 -5.18 -9.64 3.68
C LEU A 209 -3.76 -10.12 3.98
N ALA A 210 -2.73 -9.48 3.44
CA ALA A 210 -1.33 -9.79 3.77
C ALA A 210 -1.01 -9.54 5.24
N TYR A 211 -1.67 -8.56 5.85
CA TYR A 211 -1.54 -8.28 7.28
C TYR A 211 -2.25 -9.33 8.14
N GLN A 212 -3.45 -9.78 7.73
CA GLN A 212 -4.26 -10.76 8.43
C GLN A 212 -3.76 -12.20 8.28
N GLN A 213 -3.10 -12.52 7.17
CA GLN A 213 -2.62 -13.86 6.82
C GLN A 213 -3.69 -14.98 6.98
N PRO A 214 -4.92 -14.78 6.48
CA PRO A 214 -5.96 -15.78 6.61
C PRO A 214 -5.64 -17.02 5.78
N SER A 215 -6.11 -18.21 6.23
CA SER A 215 -5.90 -19.47 5.51
C SER A 215 -6.75 -19.61 4.24
N ASN A 216 -7.77 -18.75 4.08
CA ASN A 216 -8.78 -18.82 3.02
C ASN A 216 -8.81 -17.57 2.13
N VAL A 217 -7.62 -17.02 1.80
CA VAL A 217 -7.45 -15.78 1.01
C VAL A 217 -8.31 -15.77 -0.24
N GLU A 218 -8.32 -16.85 -1.03
CA GLU A 218 -9.10 -16.94 -2.27
C GLU A 218 -10.60 -16.75 -2.04
N ALA A 219 -11.16 -17.36 -1.00
CA ALA A 219 -12.56 -17.21 -0.64
C ALA A 219 -12.91 -15.78 -0.17
N LEU A 220 -11.98 -15.12 0.53
CA LEU A 220 -12.14 -13.73 0.97
C LEU A 220 -12.02 -12.74 -0.19
N VAL A 221 -11.12 -12.97 -1.13
CA VAL A 221 -11.04 -12.20 -2.39
C VAL A 221 -12.32 -12.39 -3.20
N GLY A 222 -12.81 -13.63 -3.35
CA GLY A 222 -14.10 -13.90 -4.00
C GLY A 222 -15.25 -13.13 -3.36
N TYR A 223 -15.33 -13.16 -2.03
CA TYR A 223 -16.34 -12.40 -1.26
C TYR A 223 -16.23 -10.88 -1.52
N TYR A 224 -15.01 -10.32 -1.48
CA TYR A 224 -14.80 -8.91 -1.79
C TYR A 224 -15.27 -8.55 -3.21
N LEU A 225 -14.99 -9.39 -4.21
CA LEU A 225 -15.41 -9.16 -5.60
C LEU A 225 -16.94 -9.22 -5.75
N ASP A 226 -17.61 -10.14 -5.05
CA ASP A 226 -19.07 -10.21 -5.01
C ASP A 226 -19.68 -8.92 -4.41
N GLU A 227 -19.10 -8.41 -3.33
CA GLU A 227 -19.52 -7.15 -2.70
C GLU A 227 -19.24 -5.95 -3.61
N LEU A 228 -18.10 -5.92 -4.29
CA LEU A 228 -17.75 -4.85 -5.24
C LEU A 228 -18.75 -4.79 -6.38
N GLU A 229 -19.07 -5.93 -7.01
CA GLU A 229 -20.06 -6.01 -8.09
C GLU A 229 -21.45 -5.61 -7.62
N ARG A 230 -21.83 -6.00 -6.40
CA ARG A 230 -23.13 -5.60 -5.78
C ARG A 230 -23.22 -4.10 -5.61
N ASN A 231 -22.15 -3.46 -5.10
CA ASN A 231 -22.12 -2.01 -4.91
C ASN A 231 -22.05 -1.24 -6.22
N LEU A 232 -21.39 -1.79 -7.25
CA LEU A 232 -21.34 -1.21 -8.61
C LEU A 232 -22.67 -1.41 -9.38
N GLY A 233 -23.52 -2.37 -8.97
CA GLY A 233 -24.73 -2.76 -9.71
C GLY A 233 -24.45 -3.42 -11.06
N ARG A 234 -23.22 -3.88 -11.30
CA ARG A 234 -22.79 -4.53 -12.54
C ARG A 234 -21.62 -5.48 -12.29
N PRO A 235 -21.43 -6.52 -13.11
CA PRO A 235 -20.24 -7.36 -13.04
C PRO A 235 -18.99 -6.57 -13.44
N ILE A 236 -17.84 -7.04 -12.97
CA ILE A 236 -16.51 -6.59 -13.40
C ILE A 236 -15.79 -7.72 -14.14
N ASP A 237 -14.73 -7.38 -14.86
CA ASP A 237 -13.79 -8.37 -15.38
C ASP A 237 -12.90 -8.87 -14.23
N ARG A 238 -13.29 -10.01 -13.62
CA ARG A 238 -12.57 -10.61 -12.50
C ARG A 238 -11.19 -11.13 -12.89
N GLU A 239 -11.01 -11.57 -14.14
CA GLU A 239 -9.69 -12.01 -14.63
C GLU A 239 -8.75 -10.81 -14.74
N ALA A 240 -9.22 -9.69 -15.27
CA ALA A 240 -8.45 -8.45 -15.30
C ALA A 240 -8.15 -7.94 -13.88
N TRP A 241 -9.08 -8.09 -12.92
CA TRP A 241 -8.84 -7.72 -11.53
C TRP A 241 -7.75 -8.59 -10.89
N LEU A 242 -7.81 -9.92 -11.06
CA LEU A 242 -6.81 -10.86 -10.55
C LEU A 242 -5.43 -10.60 -11.20
N TYR A 243 -5.41 -10.36 -12.49
CA TYR A 243 -4.20 -9.96 -13.21
C TYR A 243 -3.61 -8.67 -12.63
N GLY A 244 -4.45 -7.66 -12.40
CA GLY A 244 -4.07 -6.41 -11.77
C GLY A 244 -3.54 -6.59 -10.34
N SER A 245 -4.12 -7.51 -9.56
CA SER A 245 -3.67 -7.85 -8.22
C SER A 245 -2.23 -8.40 -8.22
N GLU A 246 -1.89 -9.27 -9.16
CA GLU A 246 -0.52 -9.77 -9.30
C GLU A 246 0.47 -8.65 -9.68
N LEU A 247 0.08 -7.75 -10.59
CA LEU A 247 0.92 -6.61 -10.98
C LEU A 247 1.11 -5.61 -9.82
N VAL A 248 0.05 -5.34 -9.04
CA VAL A 248 0.14 -4.49 -7.84
C VAL A 248 1.00 -5.16 -6.77
N THR A 249 0.89 -6.48 -6.62
CA THR A 249 1.78 -7.22 -5.71
C THR A 249 3.24 -7.01 -6.10
N ILE A 250 3.59 -7.09 -7.39
CA ILE A 250 4.94 -6.79 -7.86
C ILE A 250 5.30 -5.34 -7.51
N ALA A 251 4.44 -4.37 -7.85
CA ALA A 251 4.73 -2.95 -7.68
C ALA A 251 4.92 -2.55 -6.21
N LEU A 252 3.94 -2.86 -5.37
CA LEU A 252 3.93 -2.46 -3.95
C LEU A 252 4.86 -3.32 -3.10
N TRP A 253 4.97 -4.61 -3.42
CA TRP A 253 5.91 -5.47 -2.71
C TRP A 253 7.35 -5.00 -2.92
N GLN A 254 7.71 -4.58 -4.12
CA GLN A 254 9.03 -4.01 -4.41
C GLN A 254 9.31 -2.74 -3.59
N ILE A 255 8.27 -1.99 -3.23
CA ILE A 255 8.42 -0.82 -2.35
C ILE A 255 8.54 -1.27 -0.88
N VAL A 256 7.57 -2.01 -0.38
CA VAL A 256 7.49 -2.37 1.05
C VAL A 256 8.43 -3.52 1.38
N GLY A 257 8.41 -4.60 0.60
CA GLY A 257 9.21 -5.80 0.83
C GLY A 257 10.71 -5.53 0.64
N VAL A 258 11.07 -4.69 -0.34
CA VAL A 258 12.46 -4.25 -0.52
C VAL A 258 12.92 -3.38 0.64
N LEU A 259 12.09 -2.47 1.14
CA LEU A 259 12.43 -1.70 2.34
C LEU A 259 12.71 -2.61 3.54
N PHE A 260 11.86 -3.60 3.79
CA PHE A 260 12.11 -4.60 4.83
C PHE A 260 13.33 -5.45 4.53
N GLY A 261 13.51 -5.91 3.29
CA GLY A 261 14.66 -6.69 2.86
C GLY A 261 15.98 -5.94 3.01
N VAL A 262 15.99 -4.68 2.59
CA VAL A 262 17.13 -3.76 2.74
C VAL A 262 17.43 -3.53 4.21
N MET A 263 16.41 -3.26 5.03
CA MET A 263 16.55 -3.03 6.46
C MET A 263 17.13 -4.25 7.19
N VAL A 264 16.62 -5.47 6.93
CA VAL A 264 17.15 -6.68 7.59
C VAL A 264 18.50 -7.12 7.04
N SER A 265 18.88 -6.70 5.85
CA SER A 265 20.18 -7.00 5.22
C SER A 265 21.28 -6.00 5.60
N ALA A 266 20.94 -4.85 6.16
CA ALA A 266 21.90 -3.88 6.66
C ALA A 266 22.21 -4.14 8.15
N PRO A 267 23.45 -4.49 8.52
CA PRO A 267 23.86 -4.62 9.92
C PRO A 267 23.63 -3.35 10.74
N SER A 268 23.78 -2.19 10.11
CA SER A 268 23.60 -0.88 10.75
C SER A 268 22.14 -0.44 10.94
N ALA A 269 21.17 -1.19 10.38
CA ALA A 269 19.75 -0.86 10.54
C ALA A 269 19.23 -1.20 11.94
N PRO A 270 18.25 -0.41 12.47
CA PRO A 270 17.73 -0.57 13.83
C PRO A 270 16.75 -1.76 13.94
N VAL A 271 17.22 -2.96 13.59
CA VAL A 271 16.45 -4.22 13.70
C VAL A 271 17.06 -5.04 14.83
N PRO A 272 16.29 -5.46 15.84
CA PRO A 272 16.76 -6.36 16.88
C PRO A 272 17.29 -7.68 16.29
N ASP A 273 18.44 -8.15 16.79
CA ASP A 273 19.11 -9.34 16.23
C ASP A 273 18.26 -10.60 16.33
N ASP A 274 17.48 -10.74 17.39
CA ASP A 274 16.55 -11.87 17.63
C ASP A 274 15.37 -11.91 16.64
N GLN A 275 15.05 -10.80 16.00
CA GLN A 275 13.99 -10.70 15.01
C GLN A 275 14.51 -10.76 13.56
N ARG A 276 15.79 -10.45 13.37
CA ARG A 276 16.40 -10.28 12.05
C ARG A 276 16.32 -11.53 11.18
N ASP A 277 16.57 -12.72 11.75
CA ASP A 277 16.59 -13.96 10.99
C ASP A 277 15.18 -14.38 10.54
N ALA A 278 14.19 -14.29 11.43
CA ALA A 278 12.80 -14.56 11.08
C ALA A 278 12.27 -13.60 10.01
N MET A 279 12.64 -12.32 10.10
CA MET A 279 12.30 -11.33 9.08
C MET A 279 12.98 -11.63 7.74
N LYS A 280 14.24 -12.07 7.74
CA LYS A 280 14.95 -12.49 6.52
C LYS A 280 14.26 -13.65 5.81
N GLU A 281 13.93 -14.72 6.55
CA GLU A 281 13.23 -15.87 5.97
C GLU A 281 11.95 -15.46 5.26
N ARG A 282 11.15 -14.59 5.88
CA ARG A 282 9.94 -14.04 5.27
C ARG A 282 10.25 -13.25 3.99
N VAL A 283 11.22 -12.34 4.05
CA VAL A 283 11.62 -11.54 2.88
C VAL A 283 12.07 -12.41 1.72
N TYR A 284 12.87 -13.46 1.96
CA TYR A 284 13.30 -14.36 0.89
C TYR A 284 12.14 -15.18 0.30
N SER A 285 11.18 -15.58 1.12
CA SER A 285 9.94 -16.22 0.64
C SER A 285 9.17 -15.28 -0.28
N ASP A 286 9.01 -14.03 0.13
CA ASP A 286 8.31 -13.02 -0.65
C ASP A 286 9.07 -12.72 -1.96
N ILE A 287 10.41 -12.63 -1.94
CA ILE A 287 11.24 -12.46 -3.14
C ILE A 287 11.02 -13.60 -4.15
N ALA A 288 10.97 -14.83 -3.67
CA ALA A 288 10.73 -15.98 -4.55
C ALA A 288 9.33 -15.92 -5.20
N HIS A 289 8.33 -15.50 -4.45
CA HIS A 289 6.98 -15.30 -4.96
C HIS A 289 6.95 -14.19 -6.04
N VAL A 290 7.53 -13.03 -5.75
CA VAL A 290 7.58 -11.91 -6.71
C VAL A 290 8.41 -12.26 -7.94
N GLU A 291 9.54 -12.97 -7.81
CA GLU A 291 10.29 -13.46 -8.95
C GLU A 291 9.43 -14.34 -9.87
N SER A 292 8.61 -15.22 -9.28
CA SER A 292 7.67 -16.04 -10.03
C SER A 292 6.68 -15.21 -10.84
N LEU A 293 6.09 -14.18 -10.21
CA LEU A 293 5.16 -13.26 -10.88
C LEU A 293 5.87 -12.43 -11.98
N VAL A 294 7.06 -11.91 -11.70
CA VAL A 294 7.88 -11.17 -12.69
C VAL A 294 8.11 -12.00 -13.93
N ARG A 295 8.44 -13.29 -13.78
CA ARG A 295 8.61 -14.23 -14.91
C ARG A 295 7.30 -14.56 -15.62
N LYS A 296 6.24 -14.85 -14.85
CA LYS A 296 4.90 -15.11 -15.37
C LYS A 296 4.42 -14.00 -16.31
N HIS A 297 4.70 -12.76 -15.95
CA HIS A 297 4.26 -11.58 -16.70
C HIS A 297 5.29 -11.06 -17.71
N GLY A 298 6.42 -11.74 -17.89
CA GLY A 298 7.46 -11.35 -18.84
C GLY A 298 8.11 -10.01 -18.52
N LEU A 299 8.30 -9.73 -17.23
CA LEU A 299 8.92 -8.49 -16.72
C LEU A 299 10.41 -8.69 -16.37
N ALA A 300 10.92 -9.93 -16.46
CA ALA A 300 12.32 -10.25 -16.21
C ALA A 300 13.24 -9.82 -17.37
#